data_e2d2546b94e74aab18322601ecab2675
#
_entry.id   e2d2546b94e74aab18322601ecab2675
#
_cell.length_a   1.000
_cell.length_b   1.000
_cell.length_c   1.000
_cell.angle_alpha   90.00
_cell.angle_beta   90.00
_cell.angle_gamma   90.00
#
_symmetry.space_group_name_H-M   'P 1'
#
loop_
_entity.id
_entity.type
_entity.pdbx_description
1 polymer ?
#
loop_
_entity_poly.entity_id
_entity_poly.type
_entity_poly.pdbx_seq_one_letter_code
_entity_poly.pdbx_strand_id
1 'polypeptide(L)'
;MITLKGAEVSAKIKEQVLSMNQELNGYVPTAAIVRIGERPDDLSYERNVMKRIAAYGMESKSFAYPADISEEEFFAELQKINDDETIDGILLFRPLPKHINEKRAEAMIRPEKDLDGICAVNTAKVFAGEKDGFAPCTAEAVIEVLKAFDLPITGKRAVIVGRSMVVGRPLSMLMLKENATVTICHTKTENLKAVCKEADILVAAAGKAKMLDASFLKEGAVLIDVGINVDENGKLCGDVLWDGLEEKASAATPVPGGVGAVTTAVLAKHLAMAACRKRK
;
A
#
# COMPACT_ATOMS: atom_id res chain seq x y z
N MET A 1 -6.55 23.48 -8.33
CA MET A 1 -6.35 22.13 -7.75
C MET A 1 -4.87 21.79 -7.68
N ILE A 2 -4.37 21.29 -6.54
CA ILE A 2 -2.98 20.81 -6.38
C ILE A 2 -2.90 19.37 -6.87
N THR A 3 -1.92 19.05 -7.71
CA THR A 3 -1.66 17.66 -8.14
C THR A 3 -0.70 16.99 -7.15
N LEU A 4 -1.17 15.97 -6.44
CA LEU A 4 -0.42 15.25 -5.41
C LEU A 4 0.46 14.17 -6.05
N LYS A 5 1.65 14.54 -6.50
CA LYS A 5 2.58 13.65 -7.21
C LYS A 5 3.29 12.71 -6.25
N GLY A 6 3.15 11.41 -6.46
CA GLY A 6 3.80 10.37 -5.65
C GLY A 6 5.32 10.40 -5.68
N ALA A 7 5.93 10.97 -6.72
CA ALA A 7 7.37 11.12 -6.79
C ALA A 7 7.93 12.03 -5.67
N GLU A 8 7.23 13.12 -5.34
CA GLU A 8 7.60 14.03 -4.25
C GLU A 8 7.52 13.33 -2.88
N VAL A 9 6.46 12.55 -2.68
CA VAL A 9 6.27 11.75 -1.45
C VAL A 9 7.37 10.69 -1.34
N SER A 10 7.65 9.97 -2.43
CA SER A 10 8.70 8.95 -2.47
C SER A 10 10.10 9.52 -2.17
N ALA A 11 10.37 10.77 -2.56
CA ALA A 11 11.62 11.44 -2.25
C ALA A 11 11.76 11.70 -0.72
N LYS A 12 10.68 12.20 -0.08
CA LYS A 12 10.65 12.40 1.38
C LYS A 12 10.82 11.08 2.14
N ILE A 13 10.16 10.01 1.70
CA ILE A 13 10.32 8.68 2.29
C ILE A 13 11.74 8.17 2.11
N LYS A 14 12.37 8.41 0.95
CA LYS A 14 13.77 8.03 0.71
C LYS A 14 14.71 8.66 1.73
N GLU A 15 14.56 9.94 2.03
CA GLU A 15 15.37 10.64 3.03
C GLU A 15 15.24 9.97 4.41
N GLN A 16 14.02 9.62 4.81
CA GLN A 16 13.77 8.89 6.06
C GLN A 16 14.47 7.52 6.07
N VAL A 17 14.37 6.75 4.98
CA VAL A 17 15.01 5.43 4.86
C VAL A 17 16.54 5.55 4.92
N LEU A 18 17.12 6.53 4.22
CA LEU A 18 18.56 6.72 4.25
C LEU A 18 19.06 7.11 5.65
N SER A 19 18.29 7.91 6.39
CA SER A 19 18.59 8.22 7.80
C SER A 19 18.55 6.96 8.68
N MET A 20 17.51 6.11 8.53
CA MET A 20 17.41 4.84 9.26
C MET A 20 18.59 3.89 8.93
N ASN A 21 18.97 3.81 7.65
CA ASN A 21 20.09 2.97 7.24
C ASN A 21 21.44 3.42 7.84
N GLN A 22 21.63 4.72 8.07
CA GLN A 22 22.83 5.22 8.76
C GLN A 22 22.94 4.71 10.21
N GLU A 23 21.79 4.54 10.90
CA GLU A 23 21.75 3.98 12.27
C GLU A 23 22.14 2.50 12.32
N LEU A 24 22.15 1.80 11.18
CA LEU A 24 22.49 0.37 11.09
C LEU A 24 23.99 0.07 11.02
N ASN A 25 24.86 1.09 11.10
CA ASN A 25 26.33 0.95 11.20
C ASN A 25 26.93 0.06 10.08
N GLY A 26 26.48 0.25 8.84
CA GLY A 26 26.97 -0.49 7.67
C GLY A 26 26.24 -1.81 7.38
N TYR A 27 25.28 -2.20 8.21
CA TYR A 27 24.39 -3.33 7.85
C TYR A 27 23.43 -2.92 6.72
N VAL A 28 23.25 -3.81 5.75
CA VAL A 28 22.38 -3.60 4.60
C VAL A 28 21.11 -4.44 4.76
N PRO A 29 19.94 -3.81 4.98
CA PRO A 29 18.67 -4.52 5.06
C PRO A 29 18.37 -5.32 3.80
N THR A 30 17.91 -6.56 3.94
CA THR A 30 17.64 -7.47 2.82
C THR A 30 16.20 -7.95 2.84
N ALA A 31 15.47 -7.72 1.73
CA ALA A 31 14.11 -8.23 1.53
C ALA A 31 14.12 -9.54 0.73
N ALA A 32 13.28 -10.49 1.12
CA ALA A 32 12.86 -11.61 0.28
C ALA A 32 11.60 -11.22 -0.51
N ILE A 33 11.67 -11.33 -1.83
CA ILE A 33 10.52 -11.15 -2.72
C ILE A 33 10.08 -12.53 -3.17
N VAL A 34 8.90 -12.97 -2.73
CA VAL A 34 8.39 -14.33 -2.92
C VAL A 34 7.25 -14.32 -3.92
N ARG A 35 7.37 -15.05 -5.02
CA ARG A 35 6.31 -15.21 -6.02
C ARG A 35 6.19 -16.65 -6.51
N ILE A 36 4.98 -16.99 -6.96
CA ILE A 36 4.68 -18.26 -7.62
C ILE A 36 4.17 -17.96 -9.03
N GLY A 37 4.80 -18.55 -10.04
CA GLY A 37 4.51 -18.32 -11.46
C GLY A 37 5.15 -17.04 -12.01
N GLU A 38 4.75 -16.67 -13.24
CA GLU A 38 5.38 -15.61 -14.04
C GLU A 38 4.33 -14.69 -14.68
N ARG A 39 3.35 -14.24 -13.89
CA ARG A 39 2.37 -13.27 -14.39
C ARG A 39 3.10 -11.97 -14.80
N PRO A 40 2.81 -11.39 -15.97
CA PRO A 40 3.51 -10.19 -16.45
C PRO A 40 3.46 -9.01 -15.47
N ASP A 41 2.34 -8.84 -14.78
CA ASP A 41 2.16 -7.78 -13.78
C ASP A 41 3.06 -7.99 -12.56
N ASP A 42 3.18 -9.24 -12.09
CA ASP A 42 4.08 -9.60 -10.99
C ASP A 42 5.54 -9.34 -11.35
N LEU A 43 5.96 -9.75 -12.54
CA LEU A 43 7.33 -9.54 -13.03
C LEU A 43 7.66 -8.04 -13.13
N SER A 44 6.68 -7.24 -13.59
CA SER A 44 6.84 -5.78 -13.66
C SER A 44 6.93 -5.15 -12.29
N TYR A 45 6.07 -5.60 -11.36
CA TYR A 45 6.06 -5.10 -9.99
C TYR A 45 7.33 -5.50 -9.24
N GLU A 46 7.77 -6.76 -9.36
CA GLU A 46 9.03 -7.25 -8.79
C GLU A 46 10.22 -6.38 -9.20
N ARG A 47 10.40 -6.13 -10.51
CA ARG A 47 11.47 -5.25 -11.00
C ARG A 47 11.41 -3.85 -10.39
N ASN A 48 10.22 -3.30 -10.25
CA ASN A 48 10.02 -1.97 -9.68
C ASN A 48 10.36 -1.94 -8.17
N VAL A 49 9.96 -2.96 -7.42
CA VAL A 49 10.30 -3.12 -6.00
C VAL A 49 11.80 -3.27 -5.82
N MET A 50 12.45 -4.18 -6.55
CA MET A 50 13.91 -4.39 -6.48
C MET A 50 14.68 -3.12 -6.80
N LYS A 51 14.30 -2.42 -7.87
CA LYS A 51 14.89 -1.13 -8.24
C LYS A 51 14.71 -0.08 -7.15
N ARG A 52 13.56 -0.05 -6.48
CA ARG A 52 13.27 0.90 -5.39
C ARG A 52 14.14 0.60 -4.18
N ILE A 53 14.20 -0.66 -3.76
CA ILE A 53 15.01 -1.11 -2.61
C ILE A 53 16.49 -0.77 -2.85
N ALA A 54 17.02 -1.09 -4.03
CA ALA A 54 18.40 -0.75 -4.40
C ALA A 54 18.66 0.76 -4.41
N ALA A 55 17.72 1.55 -4.94
CA ALA A 55 17.84 3.02 -4.96
C ALA A 55 17.82 3.65 -3.56
N TYR A 56 17.38 2.90 -2.55
CA TYR A 56 17.33 3.30 -1.14
C TYR A 56 18.50 2.69 -0.33
N GLY A 57 19.49 2.08 -1.01
CA GLY A 57 20.70 1.55 -0.36
C GLY A 57 20.49 0.23 0.39
N MET A 58 19.50 -0.56 -0.02
CA MET A 58 19.18 -1.85 0.57
C MET A 58 19.21 -2.97 -0.48
N GLU A 59 19.13 -4.22 -0.07
CA GLU A 59 19.19 -5.39 -0.94
C GLU A 59 17.85 -6.15 -1.01
N SER A 60 17.68 -6.91 -2.08
CA SER A 60 16.55 -7.80 -2.25
C SER A 60 16.96 -9.09 -2.94
N LYS A 61 16.40 -10.21 -2.51
CA LYS A 61 16.56 -11.54 -3.10
C LYS A 61 15.21 -11.99 -3.66
N SER A 62 15.19 -12.44 -4.93
CA SER A 62 13.99 -13.00 -5.55
C SER A 62 13.92 -14.51 -5.27
N PHE A 63 12.77 -14.96 -4.78
CA PHE A 63 12.41 -16.35 -4.56
C PHE A 63 11.22 -16.68 -5.46
N ALA A 64 11.53 -17.10 -6.68
CA ALA A 64 10.55 -17.39 -7.72
C ALA A 64 10.32 -18.91 -7.81
N TYR A 65 9.08 -19.32 -7.65
CA TYR A 65 8.68 -20.72 -7.70
C TYR A 65 7.82 -21.00 -8.94
N PRO A 66 7.88 -22.22 -9.50
CA PRO A 66 7.05 -22.61 -10.64
C PRO A 66 5.56 -22.57 -10.25
N ALA A 67 4.70 -22.32 -11.26
CA ALA A 67 3.25 -22.16 -11.02
C ALA A 67 2.57 -23.44 -10.48
N ASP A 68 3.19 -24.59 -10.67
CA ASP A 68 2.72 -25.91 -10.24
C ASP A 68 3.46 -26.47 -9.02
N ILE A 69 4.25 -25.64 -8.31
CA ILE A 69 4.86 -26.05 -7.04
C ILE A 69 3.81 -26.61 -6.09
N SER A 70 4.10 -27.73 -5.42
CA SER A 70 3.17 -28.30 -4.44
C SER A 70 3.00 -27.39 -3.21
N GLU A 71 1.85 -27.48 -2.55
CA GLU A 71 1.60 -26.70 -1.35
C GLU A 71 2.62 -27.00 -0.25
N GLU A 72 2.97 -28.28 -0.05
CA GLU A 72 3.93 -28.72 0.96
C GLU A 72 5.33 -28.16 0.67
N GLU A 73 5.77 -28.21 -0.58
CA GLU A 73 7.09 -27.70 -0.98
C GLU A 73 7.15 -26.19 -0.82
N PHE A 74 6.11 -25.48 -1.27
CA PHE A 74 6.03 -24.01 -1.10
C PHE A 74 6.11 -23.59 0.36
N PHE A 75 5.39 -24.26 1.26
CA PHE A 75 5.45 -23.93 2.68
C PHE A 75 6.79 -24.29 3.32
N ALA A 76 7.44 -25.37 2.88
CA ALA A 76 8.78 -25.70 3.34
C ALA A 76 9.80 -24.62 2.93
N GLU A 77 9.71 -24.12 1.69
CA GLU A 77 10.55 -23.02 1.21
C GLU A 77 10.25 -21.69 1.91
N LEU A 78 8.96 -21.35 2.09
CA LEU A 78 8.56 -20.14 2.83
C LEU A 78 9.05 -20.17 4.27
N GLN A 79 9.05 -21.35 4.92
CA GLN A 79 9.59 -21.52 6.27
C GLN A 79 11.10 -21.24 6.30
N LYS A 80 11.87 -21.74 5.33
CA LYS A 80 13.31 -21.45 5.25
C LYS A 80 13.60 -19.96 5.11
N ILE A 81 12.83 -19.25 4.27
CA ILE A 81 12.96 -17.80 4.11
C ILE A 81 12.62 -17.10 5.42
N ASN A 82 11.58 -17.55 6.11
CA ASN A 82 11.13 -17.00 7.37
C ASN A 82 12.17 -17.16 8.48
N ASP A 83 12.89 -18.28 8.49
CA ASP A 83 13.94 -18.61 9.47
C ASP A 83 15.31 -18.05 9.11
N ASP A 84 15.52 -17.59 7.88
CA ASP A 84 16.79 -17.00 7.45
C ASP A 84 17.02 -15.64 8.14
N GLU A 85 17.97 -15.62 9.07
CA GLU A 85 18.34 -14.41 9.83
C GLU A 85 18.99 -13.31 8.95
N THR A 86 19.41 -13.61 7.73
CA THR A 86 19.90 -12.61 6.76
C THR A 86 18.78 -11.87 6.04
N ILE A 87 17.53 -12.34 6.17
CA ILE A 87 16.33 -11.71 5.62
C ILE A 87 15.66 -10.89 6.71
N ASP A 88 15.50 -9.60 6.47
CA ASP A 88 14.86 -8.66 7.40
C ASP A 88 13.37 -8.46 7.10
N GLY A 89 12.93 -8.75 5.89
CA GLY A 89 11.54 -8.61 5.51
C GLY A 89 11.14 -9.48 4.33
N ILE A 90 9.86 -9.83 4.28
CA ILE A 90 9.26 -10.69 3.25
C ILE A 90 8.13 -9.94 2.56
N LEU A 91 8.18 -9.89 1.23
CA LEU A 91 7.08 -9.48 0.38
C LEU A 91 6.56 -10.71 -0.35
N LEU A 92 5.36 -11.16 0.01
CA LEU A 92 4.67 -12.26 -0.67
C LEU A 92 3.70 -11.71 -1.73
N PHE A 93 3.92 -12.09 -2.98
CA PHE A 93 3.04 -11.70 -4.08
C PHE A 93 1.72 -12.48 -4.03
N ARG A 94 0.62 -11.77 -4.14
CA ARG A 94 -0.73 -12.31 -4.09
C ARG A 94 -1.56 -11.82 -5.29
N PRO A 95 -2.63 -12.51 -5.69
CA PRO A 95 -3.13 -13.76 -5.12
C PRO A 95 -2.23 -14.95 -5.47
N LEU A 96 -2.14 -15.91 -4.54
CA LEU A 96 -1.47 -17.18 -4.78
C LEU A 96 -2.29 -18.08 -5.73
N PRO A 97 -1.68 -19.09 -6.39
CA PRO A 97 -2.41 -20.11 -7.13
C PRO A 97 -3.45 -20.80 -6.26
N LYS A 98 -4.59 -21.20 -6.86
CA LYS A 98 -5.74 -21.74 -6.13
C LYS A 98 -5.47 -22.98 -5.28
N HIS A 99 -4.44 -23.76 -5.61
CA HIS A 99 -4.05 -24.97 -4.89
C HIS A 99 -3.17 -24.67 -3.67
N ILE A 100 -2.74 -23.42 -3.49
CA ILE A 100 -1.98 -22.99 -2.31
C ILE A 100 -2.92 -22.22 -1.36
N ASN A 101 -2.92 -22.61 -0.10
CA ASN A 101 -3.72 -21.94 0.92
C ASN A 101 -3.09 -20.59 1.30
N GLU A 102 -3.59 -19.52 0.70
CA GLU A 102 -3.08 -18.15 0.90
C GLU A 102 -3.15 -17.71 2.37
N LYS A 103 -4.22 -18.06 3.10
CA LYS A 103 -4.36 -17.71 4.52
C LYS A 103 -3.31 -18.40 5.39
N ARG A 104 -2.92 -19.63 5.04
CA ARG A 104 -1.84 -20.33 5.72
C ARG A 104 -0.49 -19.66 5.44
N ALA A 105 -0.25 -19.25 4.19
CA ALA A 105 0.95 -18.52 3.83
C ALA A 105 1.06 -17.18 4.61
N GLU A 106 -0.04 -16.41 4.65
CA GLU A 106 -0.12 -15.16 5.43
C GLU A 106 0.16 -15.38 6.93
N ALA A 107 -0.37 -16.47 7.50
CA ALA A 107 -0.18 -16.80 8.91
C ALA A 107 1.24 -17.31 9.25
N MET A 108 1.98 -17.83 8.25
CA MET A 108 3.35 -18.30 8.45
C MET A 108 4.38 -17.19 8.49
N ILE A 109 4.12 -16.06 7.83
CA ILE A 109 5.07 -14.94 7.82
C ILE A 109 5.21 -14.36 9.23
N ARG A 110 6.44 -14.28 9.73
CA ARG A 110 6.72 -13.66 11.03
C ARG A 110 6.31 -12.18 10.98
N PRO A 111 5.54 -11.69 11.97
CA PRO A 111 5.04 -10.32 11.96
C PRO A 111 6.11 -9.25 11.80
N GLU A 112 7.30 -9.48 12.34
CA GLU A 112 8.44 -8.57 12.23
C GLU A 112 9.08 -8.53 10.83
N LYS A 113 8.82 -9.56 9.98
CA LYS A 113 9.28 -9.63 8.59
C LYS A 113 8.19 -9.32 7.56
N ASP A 114 6.94 -9.14 7.98
CA ASP A 114 5.78 -8.91 7.13
C ASP A 114 5.75 -7.49 6.57
N LEU A 115 6.39 -7.26 5.44
CA LEU A 115 6.53 -5.91 4.88
C LEU A 115 5.24 -5.29 4.34
N ASP A 116 4.22 -6.09 4.04
CA ASP A 116 2.94 -5.59 3.50
C ASP A 116 1.76 -5.73 4.49
N GLY A 117 2.05 -6.04 5.77
CA GLY A 117 1.05 -6.06 6.84
C GLY A 117 -0.09 -7.05 6.61
N ILE A 118 0.22 -8.20 6.00
CA ILE A 118 -0.79 -9.20 5.61
C ILE A 118 -1.12 -10.20 6.71
N CYS A 119 -0.21 -10.41 7.67
CA CYS A 119 -0.44 -11.36 8.75
C CYS A 119 -1.46 -10.83 9.77
N ALA A 120 -2.11 -11.76 10.47
CA ALA A 120 -3.15 -11.42 11.44
C ALA A 120 -2.64 -10.54 12.60
N VAL A 121 -1.39 -10.72 13.02
CA VAL A 121 -0.79 -9.94 14.11
C VAL A 121 -0.64 -8.47 13.71
N ASN A 122 -0.09 -8.19 12.52
CA ASN A 122 0.02 -6.82 12.03
C ASN A 122 -1.36 -6.18 11.76
N THR A 123 -2.31 -6.97 11.23
CA THR A 123 -3.70 -6.51 11.08
C THR A 123 -4.30 -6.11 12.44
N ALA A 124 -4.09 -6.91 13.51
CA ALA A 124 -4.56 -6.58 14.85
C ALA A 124 -3.89 -5.32 15.42
N LYS A 125 -2.58 -5.17 15.22
CA LYS A 125 -1.84 -3.97 15.63
C LYS A 125 -2.33 -2.70 14.92
N VAL A 126 -2.59 -2.78 13.62
CA VAL A 126 -3.16 -1.65 12.85
C VAL A 126 -4.55 -1.30 13.38
N PHE A 127 -5.39 -2.31 13.66
CA PHE A 127 -6.71 -2.11 14.24
C PHE A 127 -6.64 -1.45 15.63
N ALA A 128 -5.71 -1.88 16.49
CA ALA A 128 -5.49 -1.33 17.82
C ALA A 128 -4.80 0.05 17.82
N GLY A 129 -4.32 0.52 16.65
CA GLY A 129 -3.57 1.78 16.55
C GLY A 129 -2.16 1.72 17.13
N GLU A 130 -1.57 0.52 17.29
CA GLU A 130 -0.21 0.34 17.77
C GLU A 130 0.82 0.93 16.79
N LYS A 131 2.00 1.31 17.32
CA LYS A 131 3.03 1.98 16.52
C LYS A 131 4.01 1.02 15.84
N ASP A 132 4.06 -0.23 16.30
CA ASP A 132 5.03 -1.23 15.87
C ASP A 132 4.45 -2.25 14.86
N GLY A 133 3.17 -2.15 14.51
CA GLY A 133 2.56 -2.91 13.41
C GLY A 133 2.93 -2.36 12.04
N PHE A 134 3.07 -3.25 11.06
CA PHE A 134 3.14 -2.87 9.66
C PHE A 134 1.73 -2.84 9.07
N ALA A 135 1.38 -1.72 8.44
CA ALA A 135 0.13 -1.61 7.70
C ALA A 135 0.34 -2.08 6.24
N PRO A 136 -0.73 -2.49 5.52
CA PRO A 136 -0.63 -2.68 4.09
C PRO A 136 -0.07 -1.43 3.40
N CYS A 137 0.98 -1.61 2.60
CA CYS A 137 1.76 -0.51 2.02
C CYS A 137 0.90 0.49 1.24
N THR A 138 -0.15 0.03 0.54
CA THR A 138 -1.05 0.92 -0.21
C THR A 138 -1.90 1.78 0.72
N ALA A 139 -2.36 1.23 1.84
CA ALA A 139 -3.13 1.99 2.83
C ALA A 139 -2.24 3.05 3.51
N GLU A 140 -1.03 2.68 3.92
CA GLU A 140 -0.07 3.62 4.50
C GLU A 140 0.35 4.70 3.49
N ALA A 141 0.52 4.36 2.21
CA ALA A 141 0.86 5.31 1.16
C ALA A 141 -0.14 6.48 1.05
N VAL A 142 -1.43 6.25 1.31
CA VAL A 142 -2.44 7.33 1.36
C VAL A 142 -2.13 8.30 2.50
N ILE A 143 -1.79 7.81 3.67
CA ILE A 143 -1.41 8.64 4.83
C ILE A 143 -0.13 9.42 4.53
N GLU A 144 0.86 8.77 3.93
CA GLU A 144 2.12 9.42 3.54
C GLU A 144 1.90 10.54 2.51
N VAL A 145 0.99 10.34 1.54
CA VAL A 145 0.60 11.39 0.58
C VAL A 145 0.01 12.58 1.32
N LEU A 146 -0.97 12.37 2.19
CA LEU A 146 -1.62 13.46 2.93
C LEU A 146 -0.61 14.23 3.80
N LYS A 147 0.26 13.53 4.52
CA LYS A 147 1.29 14.14 5.37
C LYS A 147 2.35 14.88 4.56
N ALA A 148 2.79 14.32 3.44
CA ALA A 148 3.84 14.94 2.61
C ALA A 148 3.42 16.28 1.98
N PHE A 149 2.10 16.47 1.77
CA PHE A 149 1.55 17.72 1.24
C PHE A 149 0.89 18.59 2.33
N ASP A 150 1.16 18.31 3.61
CA ASP A 150 0.63 19.03 4.76
C ASP A 150 -0.91 19.17 4.75
N LEU A 151 -1.60 18.15 4.22
CA LEU A 151 -3.06 18.11 4.17
C LEU A 151 -3.61 17.62 5.52
N PRO A 152 -4.44 18.43 6.21
CA PRO A 152 -4.91 18.08 7.54
C PRO A 152 -5.84 16.86 7.51
N ILE A 153 -5.60 15.89 8.41
CA ILE A 153 -6.44 14.69 8.59
C ILE A 153 -7.29 14.83 9.86
N THR A 154 -6.71 15.37 10.92
CA THR A 154 -7.38 15.55 12.22
C THR A 154 -8.66 16.38 12.09
N GLY A 155 -9.76 15.84 12.59
CA GLY A 155 -11.08 16.47 12.56
C GLY A 155 -11.79 16.46 11.20
N LYS A 156 -11.19 15.86 10.16
CA LYS A 156 -11.75 15.77 8.82
C LYS A 156 -12.69 14.56 8.68
N ARG A 157 -13.70 14.71 7.81
CA ARG A 157 -14.53 13.61 7.36
C ARG A 157 -13.84 12.90 6.21
N ALA A 158 -13.39 11.68 6.44
CA ALA A 158 -12.78 10.82 5.43
C ALA A 158 -13.82 9.79 4.96
N VAL A 159 -14.12 9.80 3.67
CA VAL A 159 -14.96 8.77 3.04
C VAL A 159 -14.09 7.89 2.17
N ILE A 160 -14.13 6.58 2.42
CA ILE A 160 -13.34 5.58 1.70
C ILE A 160 -14.29 4.70 0.88
N VAL A 161 -14.19 4.77 -0.45
CA VAL A 161 -14.99 3.94 -1.36
C VAL A 161 -14.23 2.67 -1.69
N GLY A 162 -14.50 1.61 -0.92
CA GLY A 162 -13.84 0.31 -0.98
C GLY A 162 -13.63 -0.25 0.42
N ARG A 163 -13.71 -1.60 0.56
CA ARG A 163 -13.57 -2.28 1.86
C ARG A 163 -12.67 -3.51 1.83
N SER A 164 -11.69 -3.51 0.92
CA SER A 164 -10.70 -4.59 0.85
C SER A 164 -9.81 -4.63 2.09
N MET A 165 -9.19 -5.78 2.33
CA MET A 165 -8.15 -5.93 3.37
C MET A 165 -6.83 -5.27 2.98
N VAL A 166 -6.65 -4.97 1.68
CA VAL A 166 -5.44 -4.32 1.17
C VAL A 166 -5.48 -2.80 1.37
N VAL A 167 -6.66 -2.17 1.22
CA VAL A 167 -6.79 -0.70 1.28
C VAL A 167 -7.87 -0.25 2.25
N GLY A 168 -9.14 -0.50 1.94
CA GLY A 168 -10.25 0.22 2.59
C GLY A 168 -10.32 0.03 4.10
N ARG A 169 -10.25 -1.22 4.58
CA ARG A 169 -10.30 -1.52 6.02
C ARG A 169 -9.05 -1.02 6.76
N PRO A 170 -7.82 -1.36 6.37
CA PRO A 170 -6.65 -0.86 7.08
C PRO A 170 -6.54 0.66 7.01
N LEU A 171 -6.85 1.28 5.88
CA LEU A 171 -6.84 2.73 5.76
C LEU A 171 -7.83 3.41 6.72
N SER A 172 -9.01 2.82 6.94
CA SER A 172 -9.97 3.39 7.89
C SER A 172 -9.41 3.46 9.31
N MET A 173 -8.64 2.46 9.73
CA MET A 173 -7.97 2.45 11.03
C MET A 173 -6.80 3.45 11.08
N LEU A 174 -6.04 3.56 10.00
CA LEU A 174 -4.97 4.56 9.91
C LEU A 174 -5.53 5.99 9.95
N MET A 175 -6.61 6.27 9.24
CA MET A 175 -7.29 7.58 9.29
C MET A 175 -7.88 7.86 10.67
N LEU A 176 -8.48 6.86 11.33
CA LEU A 176 -8.99 6.99 12.69
C LEU A 176 -7.85 7.30 13.68
N LYS A 177 -6.70 6.66 13.54
CA LYS A 177 -5.49 6.94 14.33
C LYS A 177 -4.99 8.38 14.16
N GLU A 178 -5.19 8.97 12.98
CA GLU A 178 -4.89 10.39 12.69
C GLU A 178 -6.05 11.33 13.06
N ASN A 179 -7.03 10.84 13.84
CA ASN A 179 -8.19 11.58 14.36
C ASN A 179 -9.19 12.06 13.28
N ALA A 180 -9.32 11.34 12.18
CA ALA A 180 -10.41 11.57 11.21
C ALA A 180 -11.71 10.91 11.67
N THR A 181 -12.86 11.46 11.23
CA THR A 181 -14.14 10.76 11.25
C THR A 181 -14.27 9.96 9.96
N VAL A 182 -14.38 8.63 10.03
CA VAL A 182 -14.28 7.76 8.87
C VAL A 182 -15.60 7.10 8.51
N THR A 183 -15.93 7.12 7.22
CA THR A 183 -17.04 6.37 6.63
C THR A 183 -16.48 5.43 5.54
N ILE A 184 -16.80 4.14 5.62
CA ILE A 184 -16.46 3.16 4.57
C ILE A 184 -17.69 2.90 3.71
N CYS A 185 -17.56 3.09 2.40
CA CYS A 185 -18.57 2.80 1.40
C CYS A 185 -18.21 1.54 0.60
N HIS A 186 -19.23 0.87 0.09
CA HIS A 186 -19.08 -0.38 -0.66
C HIS A 186 -20.24 -0.58 -1.65
N THR A 187 -20.24 -1.66 -2.39
CA THR A 187 -21.24 -1.98 -3.44
C THR A 187 -22.70 -2.07 -2.93
N LYS A 188 -22.94 -2.08 -1.61
CA LYS A 188 -24.26 -2.09 -0.98
C LYS A 188 -24.58 -0.77 -0.27
N THR A 189 -23.72 0.26 -0.41
CA THR A 189 -23.98 1.58 0.15
C THR A 189 -25.08 2.25 -0.65
N GLU A 190 -26.16 2.61 0.02
CA GLU A 190 -27.24 3.40 -0.56
C GLU A 190 -26.80 4.86 -0.70
N ASN A 191 -27.25 5.52 -1.77
CA ASN A 191 -26.95 6.93 -2.03
C ASN A 191 -25.46 7.29 -1.93
N LEU A 192 -24.58 6.41 -2.48
CA LEU A 192 -23.11 6.57 -2.43
C LEU A 192 -22.67 8.00 -2.73
N LYS A 193 -23.26 8.63 -3.75
CA LYS A 193 -22.92 9.99 -4.15
C LYS A 193 -23.19 11.01 -3.04
N ALA A 194 -24.29 10.88 -2.32
CA ALA A 194 -24.61 11.76 -1.20
C ALA A 194 -23.60 11.61 -0.06
N VAL A 195 -23.22 10.38 0.27
CA VAL A 195 -22.20 10.10 1.29
C VAL A 195 -20.85 10.69 0.89
N CYS A 196 -20.41 10.50 -0.37
CA CYS A 196 -19.16 11.04 -0.86
C CYS A 196 -19.11 12.57 -0.82
N LYS A 197 -20.21 13.25 -1.07
CA LYS A 197 -20.31 14.73 -1.00
C LYS A 197 -20.09 15.31 0.40
N GLU A 198 -20.14 14.51 1.44
CA GLU A 198 -19.82 14.97 2.80
C GLU A 198 -18.32 14.93 3.11
N ALA A 199 -17.52 14.30 2.24
CA ALA A 199 -16.12 14.08 2.49
C ALA A 199 -15.27 15.36 2.35
N ASP A 200 -14.46 15.64 3.36
CA ASP A 200 -13.33 16.57 3.25
C ASP A 200 -12.17 15.86 2.54
N ILE A 201 -12.03 14.54 2.77
CA ILE A 201 -11.05 13.65 2.11
C ILE A 201 -11.84 12.49 1.52
N LEU A 202 -11.89 12.40 0.19
CA LEU A 202 -12.50 11.27 -0.53
C LEU A 202 -11.40 10.34 -1.04
N VAL A 203 -11.46 9.06 -0.66
CA VAL A 203 -10.52 8.03 -1.13
C VAL A 203 -11.25 7.05 -2.02
N ALA A 204 -10.85 6.97 -3.28
CA ALA A 204 -11.35 6.02 -4.26
C ALA A 204 -10.48 4.75 -4.26
N ALA A 205 -11.04 3.63 -3.83
CA ALA A 205 -10.39 2.32 -3.74
C ALA A 205 -11.36 1.18 -4.09
N ALA A 206 -12.19 1.41 -5.12
CA ALA A 206 -13.23 0.50 -5.57
C ALA A 206 -12.72 -0.56 -6.56
N GLY A 207 -11.56 -0.32 -7.20
CA GLY A 207 -11.02 -1.16 -8.27
C GLY A 207 -11.92 -1.18 -9.51
N LYS A 208 -12.55 -0.05 -9.82
CA LYS A 208 -13.44 0.11 -10.98
C LYS A 208 -13.12 1.39 -11.72
N ALA A 209 -12.62 1.25 -12.94
CA ALA A 209 -12.20 2.35 -13.78
C ALA A 209 -13.27 3.45 -13.90
N LYS A 210 -12.88 4.69 -13.61
CA LYS A 210 -13.66 5.92 -13.85
C LYS A 210 -15.07 5.88 -13.21
N MET A 211 -15.24 5.17 -12.08
CA MET A 211 -16.53 5.02 -11.40
C MET A 211 -17.00 6.30 -10.73
N LEU A 212 -16.08 7.10 -10.22
CA LEU A 212 -16.37 8.37 -9.58
C LEU A 212 -16.02 9.54 -10.50
N ASP A 213 -16.78 10.60 -10.45
CA ASP A 213 -16.54 11.85 -11.17
C ASP A 213 -16.62 13.07 -10.24
N ALA A 214 -16.40 14.27 -10.76
CA ALA A 214 -16.45 15.52 -10.00
C ALA A 214 -17.76 15.72 -9.24
N SER A 215 -18.87 15.12 -9.69
CA SER A 215 -20.17 15.24 -9.04
C SER A 215 -20.27 14.48 -7.70
N PHE A 216 -19.31 13.61 -7.36
CA PHE A 216 -19.20 12.95 -6.07
C PHE A 216 -18.46 13.79 -5.02
N LEU A 217 -17.79 14.87 -5.45
CA LEU A 217 -16.97 15.68 -4.56
C LEU A 217 -17.76 16.81 -3.90
N LYS A 218 -17.41 17.06 -2.64
CA LYS A 218 -17.67 18.32 -1.98
C LYS A 218 -16.74 19.40 -2.53
N GLU A 219 -17.19 20.64 -2.56
CA GLU A 219 -16.35 21.79 -2.90
C GLU A 219 -15.11 21.85 -2.01
N GLY A 220 -13.92 21.95 -2.61
CA GLY A 220 -12.66 22.02 -1.89
C GLY A 220 -12.15 20.68 -1.30
N ALA A 221 -12.80 19.54 -1.60
CA ALA A 221 -12.38 18.25 -1.08
C ALA A 221 -10.99 17.84 -1.60
N VAL A 222 -10.26 17.08 -0.80
CA VAL A 222 -9.05 16.36 -1.20
C VAL A 222 -9.46 15.00 -1.76
N LEU A 223 -8.99 14.67 -2.97
CA LEU A 223 -9.28 13.40 -3.62
C LEU A 223 -8.02 12.53 -3.70
N ILE A 224 -8.11 11.33 -3.14
CA ILE A 224 -7.04 10.32 -3.22
C ILE A 224 -7.55 9.14 -4.05
N ASP A 225 -7.08 9.02 -5.29
CA ASP A 225 -7.36 7.89 -6.16
C ASP A 225 -6.30 6.81 -5.97
N VAL A 226 -6.72 5.66 -5.46
CA VAL A 226 -5.88 4.47 -5.22
C VAL A 226 -6.07 3.43 -6.32
N GLY A 227 -7.10 3.60 -7.15
CA GLY A 227 -7.43 2.66 -8.22
C GLY A 227 -6.29 2.51 -9.23
N ILE A 228 -6.05 1.28 -9.65
CA ILE A 228 -5.16 0.95 -10.78
C ILE A 228 -5.95 0.04 -11.70
N ASN A 229 -6.39 0.61 -12.82
CA ASN A 229 -7.20 -0.07 -13.81
C ASN A 229 -6.59 0.15 -15.20
N VAL A 230 -7.05 -0.62 -16.17
CA VAL A 230 -6.77 -0.42 -17.60
C VAL A 230 -8.09 -0.05 -18.26
N ASP A 231 -8.12 1.07 -18.98
CA ASP A 231 -9.32 1.51 -19.68
C ASP A 231 -9.50 0.77 -21.03
N GLU A 232 -10.58 1.08 -21.73
CA GLU A 232 -10.93 0.49 -23.03
C GLU A 232 -9.86 0.70 -24.12
N ASN A 233 -8.97 1.68 -23.94
CA ASN A 233 -7.87 1.98 -24.85
C ASN A 233 -6.54 1.34 -24.40
N GLY A 234 -6.55 0.49 -23.38
CA GLY A 234 -5.34 -0.13 -22.82
C GLY A 234 -4.48 0.81 -21.98
N LYS A 235 -4.99 1.99 -21.58
CA LYS A 235 -4.26 2.96 -20.76
C LYS A 235 -4.54 2.76 -19.28
N LEU A 236 -3.51 2.94 -18.46
CA LEU A 236 -3.67 2.98 -17.00
C LEU A 236 -4.55 4.17 -16.60
N CYS A 237 -5.53 3.90 -15.78
CA CYS A 237 -6.41 4.90 -15.18
C CYS A 237 -6.78 4.52 -13.73
N GLY A 238 -7.30 5.48 -12.99
CA GLY A 238 -7.82 5.29 -11.65
C GLY A 238 -9.30 4.92 -11.61
N ASP A 239 -9.83 4.93 -10.38
CA ASP A 239 -11.26 4.78 -10.12
C ASP A 239 -12.03 6.08 -10.40
N VAL A 240 -11.33 7.18 -10.65
CA VAL A 240 -11.92 8.51 -10.83
C VAL A 240 -11.76 9.00 -12.27
N LEU A 241 -12.84 9.53 -12.82
CA LEU A 241 -12.82 10.31 -14.05
C LEU A 241 -12.24 11.69 -13.74
N TRP A 242 -11.14 12.03 -14.42
CA TRP A 242 -10.37 13.25 -14.12
C TRP A 242 -11.06 14.54 -14.57
N ASP A 243 -11.93 14.46 -15.56
CA ASP A 243 -12.58 15.63 -16.19
C ASP A 243 -13.43 16.40 -15.15
N GLY A 244 -13.22 17.72 -15.09
CA GLY A 244 -13.93 18.63 -14.20
C GLY A 244 -13.51 18.56 -12.71
N LEU A 245 -12.48 17.78 -12.35
CA LEU A 245 -12.01 17.70 -10.97
C LEU A 245 -11.43 19.03 -10.47
N GLU A 246 -10.75 19.79 -11.33
CA GLU A 246 -10.14 21.08 -11.00
C GLU A 246 -11.13 22.13 -10.52
N GLU A 247 -12.40 21.99 -10.88
CA GLU A 247 -13.48 22.89 -10.44
C GLU A 247 -13.97 22.56 -9.03
N LYS A 248 -13.71 21.36 -8.53
CA LYS A 248 -14.27 20.82 -7.29
C LYS A 248 -13.24 20.47 -6.23
N ALA A 249 -12.16 19.80 -6.63
CA ALA A 249 -11.13 19.34 -5.71
C ALA A 249 -10.12 20.46 -5.41
N SER A 250 -9.70 20.58 -4.16
CA SER A 250 -8.55 21.41 -3.77
C SER A 250 -7.22 20.73 -4.14
N ALA A 251 -7.18 19.39 -4.03
CA ALA A 251 -6.03 18.56 -4.35
C ALA A 251 -6.45 17.17 -4.82
N ALA A 252 -5.70 16.55 -5.74
CA ALA A 252 -5.98 15.20 -6.20
C ALA A 252 -4.71 14.43 -6.58
N THR A 253 -4.70 13.10 -6.34
CA THR A 253 -3.63 12.20 -6.81
C THR A 253 -3.90 11.77 -8.25
N PRO A 254 -2.91 11.88 -9.16
CA PRO A 254 -3.06 11.40 -10.54
C PRO A 254 -2.89 9.87 -10.61
N VAL A 255 -3.50 9.25 -11.62
CA VAL A 255 -3.23 7.85 -12.01
C VAL A 255 -2.90 7.82 -13.51
N PRO A 256 -1.67 7.39 -13.88
CA PRO A 256 -0.54 6.98 -13.01
C PRO A 256 0.17 8.15 -12.32
N GLY A 257 1.05 7.80 -11.36
CA GLY A 257 1.98 8.76 -10.73
C GLY A 257 1.55 9.32 -9.37
N GLY A 258 0.40 8.88 -8.84
CA GLY A 258 -0.08 9.17 -7.49
C GLY A 258 0.31 8.09 -6.47
N VAL A 259 -0.67 7.53 -5.76
CA VAL A 259 -0.49 6.56 -4.66
C VAL A 259 0.35 5.35 -5.06
N GLY A 260 0.12 4.76 -6.25
CA GLY A 260 0.87 3.60 -6.72
C GLY A 260 2.39 3.81 -6.82
N ALA A 261 2.84 5.05 -7.04
CA ALA A 261 4.28 5.37 -7.03
C ALA A 261 4.86 5.42 -5.60
N VAL A 262 4.02 5.58 -4.57
CA VAL A 262 4.41 5.67 -3.15
C VAL A 262 4.45 4.29 -2.49
N THR A 263 3.61 3.34 -2.91
CA THR A 263 3.50 2.00 -2.30
C THR A 263 4.86 1.29 -2.17
N THR A 264 5.69 1.31 -3.22
CA THR A 264 7.02 0.69 -3.18
C THR A 264 8.02 1.45 -2.30
N ALA A 265 7.82 2.76 -2.09
CA ALA A 265 8.61 3.54 -1.17
C ALA A 265 8.26 3.21 0.30
N VAL A 266 6.97 3.03 0.59
CA VAL A 266 6.50 2.55 1.92
C VAL A 266 7.05 1.17 2.21
N LEU A 267 7.03 0.24 1.23
CA LEU A 267 7.63 -1.08 1.38
C LEU A 267 9.13 -1.00 1.76
N ALA A 268 9.88 -0.14 1.08
CA ALA A 268 11.28 0.08 1.40
C ALA A 268 11.48 0.70 2.81
N LYS A 269 10.57 1.59 3.24
CA LYS A 269 10.54 2.12 4.61
C LYS A 269 10.28 1.01 5.62
N HIS A 270 9.34 0.12 5.38
CA HIS A 270 9.06 -1.03 6.24
C HIS A 270 10.28 -1.94 6.38
N LEU A 271 11.00 -2.20 5.28
CA LEU A 271 12.24 -2.99 5.32
C LEU A 271 13.30 -2.34 6.23
N ALA A 272 13.54 -1.05 6.09
CA ALA A 272 14.48 -0.33 6.97
C ALA A 272 14.02 -0.37 8.43
N MET A 273 12.73 -0.18 8.68
CA MET A 273 12.15 -0.27 10.04
C MET A 273 12.30 -1.67 10.63
N ALA A 274 12.07 -2.73 9.85
CA ALA A 274 12.23 -4.12 10.29
C ALA A 274 13.68 -4.40 10.70
N ALA A 275 14.65 -4.00 9.89
CA ALA A 275 16.06 -4.14 10.19
C ALA A 275 16.49 -3.35 11.44
N CYS A 276 16.01 -2.11 11.59
CA CYS A 276 16.28 -1.29 12.78
C CYS A 276 15.70 -1.91 14.07
N ARG A 277 14.50 -2.50 13.99
CA ARG A 277 13.86 -3.15 15.15
C ARG A 277 14.60 -4.43 15.58
N LYS A 278 15.06 -5.20 14.61
CA LYS A 278 15.81 -6.45 14.84
C LYS A 278 17.16 -6.22 15.52
N ARG A 279 17.73 -5.02 15.38
CA ARG A 279 19.11 -4.69 15.82
C ARG A 279 19.18 -3.79 17.05
N LYS A 280 18.02 -3.41 17.60
CA LYS A 280 17.89 -2.75 18.90
C LYS A 280 17.77 -3.80 20.00
#